data_a5833309e20fe1f55fd14469d106fa78
#
_entry.id   a5833309e20fe1f55fd14469d106fa78
#
_cell.length_a   1.000
_cell.length_b   1.000
_cell.length_c   1.000
_cell.angle_alpha   90.00
_cell.angle_beta   90.00
_cell.angle_gamma   90.00
#
_symmetry.space_group_name_H-M   'P 1'
#
loop_
_entity.id
_entity.type
_entity.pdbx_description
1 polymer ?
#
loop_
_entity_poly.entity_id
_entity_poly.type
_entity_poly.pdbx_seq_one_letter_code
_entity_poly.pdbx_strand_id
1 'polypeptide(L)'
;MRGFMASEPLTLRQRNVLRLLWLACLPASFVNTVFTQTATYAAAEFNVSERGQGFAAAIVRWGVVIALPFAFSADRFGRRKMIVAMSWLAPIVVSLGALSPSFGFLVATQTIGRPLGISLSIFIVVFATEEMGTNTRAWALSVLAVGSGVGAGSAVGALPLAGISDTSWRYVYIVGLLWLVVAVVLTRSLPETKRFIALQHQQHEETPSHHSAAVSAHIHRDRLWLQIAVAVLTNIFIATASVFQIRYLKDVRDYSASLVAVFTTITAIPASFGLMIGGRIADQRGRKNLAIVTIPLGAVLIATSYGFASYMMWLTAILGGICLGLAYPAMAVFRSELFPTAKRNIASAIITTASLIGGSIGLIGAGLLLDHDVSYATVMMGFAMGPVLVAVLVFTKYPETAHRKLEELNPEDSLLQIL
;
A
#
# COMPACT_ATOMS: atom_id res chain seq x y z
N MET A 1 7.81 21.87 -16.53
CA MET A 1 6.90 22.24 -15.42
C MET A 1 5.40 22.11 -15.73
N ARG A 2 4.92 22.17 -16.98
CA ARG A 2 3.49 22.00 -17.33
C ARG A 2 2.88 20.61 -16.97
N GLY A 3 3.66 19.60 -16.74
CA GLY A 3 3.16 18.25 -16.39
C GLY A 3 2.77 18.00 -14.93
N PHE A 4 2.96 18.98 -14.03
CA PHE A 4 2.63 18.91 -12.61
C PHE A 4 1.38 19.70 -12.23
N MET A 5 0.77 20.44 -13.15
CA MET A 5 -0.45 21.19 -12.90
C MET A 5 -1.68 20.38 -13.33
N ALA A 6 -2.80 20.61 -12.63
CA ALA A 6 -4.08 20.06 -13.05
C ALA A 6 -4.39 20.51 -14.49
N SER A 7 -5.01 19.63 -15.27
CA SER A 7 -5.41 19.94 -16.66
C SER A 7 -6.43 21.07 -16.75
N GLU A 8 -7.22 21.26 -15.68
CA GLU A 8 -8.23 22.31 -15.53
C GLU A 8 -8.07 23.01 -14.18
N PRO A 9 -8.42 24.32 -14.07
CA PRO A 9 -8.37 25.02 -12.80
C PRO A 9 -9.38 24.44 -11.80
N LEU A 10 -8.89 24.09 -10.61
CA LEU A 10 -9.76 23.60 -9.54
C LEU A 10 -10.61 24.73 -8.96
N THR A 11 -11.86 24.42 -8.66
CA THR A 11 -12.72 25.31 -7.88
C THR A 11 -12.17 25.50 -6.46
N LEU A 12 -12.57 26.57 -5.77
CA LEU A 12 -12.15 26.83 -4.39
C LEU A 12 -12.51 25.66 -3.47
N ARG A 13 -13.71 25.07 -3.65
CA ARG A 13 -14.16 23.89 -2.89
C ARG A 13 -13.25 22.70 -3.14
N GLN A 14 -12.99 22.35 -4.39
CA GLN A 14 -12.12 21.21 -4.75
C GLN A 14 -10.71 21.37 -4.19
N ARG A 15 -10.16 22.59 -4.26
CA ARG A 15 -8.84 22.88 -3.71
C ARG A 15 -8.81 22.72 -2.18
N ASN A 16 -9.82 23.20 -1.47
CA ASN A 16 -9.91 23.07 -0.02
C ASN A 16 -10.12 21.60 0.40
N VAL A 17 -11.01 20.87 -0.28
CA VAL A 17 -11.21 19.45 -0.04
C VAL A 17 -9.91 18.67 -0.28
N LEU A 18 -9.21 18.90 -1.41
CA LEU A 18 -7.96 18.21 -1.71
C LEU A 18 -6.89 18.45 -0.63
N ARG A 19 -6.79 19.69 -0.11
CA ARG A 19 -5.87 20.00 1.01
C ARG A 19 -6.23 19.23 2.27
N LEU A 20 -7.50 19.15 2.63
CA LEU A 20 -7.97 18.41 3.80
C LEU A 20 -7.74 16.90 3.65
N LEU A 21 -8.00 16.34 2.46
CA LEU A 21 -7.73 14.94 2.18
C LEU A 21 -6.21 14.65 2.16
N TRP A 22 -5.40 15.59 1.68
CA TRP A 22 -3.94 15.48 1.76
C TRP A 22 -3.45 15.40 3.20
N LEU A 23 -3.98 16.26 4.09
CA LEU A 23 -3.72 16.18 5.53
C LEU A 23 -4.16 14.82 6.10
N ALA A 24 -5.31 14.29 5.69
CA ALA A 24 -5.81 12.99 6.15
C ALA A 24 -4.90 11.81 5.71
N CYS A 25 -4.15 11.95 4.61
CA CYS A 25 -3.17 10.94 4.19
C CYS A 25 -2.02 10.76 5.20
N LEU A 26 -1.68 11.81 5.97
CA LEU A 26 -0.56 11.77 6.93
C LEU A 26 -0.79 10.73 8.03
N PRO A 27 -1.86 10.83 8.85
CA PRO A 27 -2.16 9.81 9.87
C PRO A 27 -2.40 8.42 9.26
N ALA A 28 -3.12 8.34 8.13
CA ALA A 28 -3.40 7.06 7.49
C ALA A 28 -2.11 6.29 7.14
N SER A 29 -1.14 6.95 6.53
CA SER A 29 0.11 6.32 6.11
C SER A 29 1.09 6.12 7.26
N PHE A 30 1.12 7.01 8.25
CA PHE A 30 1.88 6.81 9.49
C PHE A 30 1.45 5.50 10.18
N VAL A 31 0.15 5.35 10.44
CA VAL A 31 -0.45 4.17 11.08
C VAL A 31 -0.12 2.88 10.33
N ASN A 32 -0.17 2.91 9.00
CA ASN A 32 0.13 1.75 8.16
C ASN A 32 1.62 1.35 8.18
N THR A 33 2.52 2.29 8.53
CA THR A 33 3.97 2.12 8.40
C THR A 33 4.65 1.86 9.75
N VAL A 34 4.17 2.46 10.84
CA VAL A 34 4.88 2.52 12.13
C VAL A 34 5.26 1.15 12.69
N PHE A 35 4.38 0.14 12.61
CA PHE A 35 4.70 -1.21 13.11
C PHE A 35 5.86 -1.83 12.34
N THR A 36 5.87 -1.73 11.02
CA THR A 36 6.97 -2.27 10.18
C THR A 36 8.31 -1.63 10.55
N GLN A 37 8.32 -0.34 10.93
CA GLN A 37 9.53 0.38 11.31
C GLN A 37 10.03 0.02 12.71
N THR A 38 9.11 -0.23 13.65
CA THR A 38 9.44 -0.39 15.09
C THR A 38 9.47 -1.83 15.56
N ALA A 39 8.91 -2.78 14.81
CA ALA A 39 8.76 -4.18 15.22
C ALA A 39 10.08 -4.83 15.67
N THR A 40 11.19 -4.53 14.99
CA THR A 40 12.52 -5.05 15.32
C THR A 40 13.03 -4.55 16.68
N TYR A 41 12.78 -3.28 17.00
CA TYR A 41 13.18 -2.69 18.27
C TYR A 41 12.35 -3.25 19.43
N ALA A 42 11.04 -3.40 19.23
CA ALA A 42 10.16 -4.06 20.19
C ALA A 42 10.51 -5.53 20.36
N ALA A 43 10.82 -6.25 19.27
CA ALA A 43 11.26 -7.65 19.32
C ALA A 43 12.54 -7.81 20.14
N ALA A 44 13.48 -6.87 20.03
CA ALA A 44 14.73 -6.88 20.81
C ALA A 44 14.47 -6.73 22.32
N GLU A 45 13.59 -5.79 22.73
CA GLU A 45 13.23 -5.60 24.16
C GLU A 45 12.58 -6.86 24.75
N PHE A 46 11.68 -7.49 24.00
CA PHE A 46 10.95 -8.68 24.47
C PHE A 46 11.64 -10.00 24.13
N ASN A 47 12.87 -9.98 23.64
CA ASN A 47 13.65 -11.17 23.23
C ASN A 47 12.90 -12.08 22.25
N VAL A 48 12.23 -11.47 21.24
CA VAL A 48 11.47 -12.19 20.21
C VAL A 48 12.38 -12.54 19.03
N SER A 49 12.41 -13.84 18.67
CA SER A 49 13.20 -14.35 17.55
C SER A 49 12.69 -13.86 16.18
N GLU A 50 13.46 -14.11 15.11
CA GLU A 50 13.05 -13.84 13.73
C GLU A 50 11.73 -14.52 13.38
N ARG A 51 11.56 -15.77 13.82
CA ARG A 51 10.31 -16.51 13.67
C ARG A 51 9.14 -15.78 14.32
N GLY A 52 9.31 -15.35 15.58
CA GLY A 52 8.29 -14.59 16.31
C GLY A 52 7.90 -13.29 15.62
N GLN A 53 8.89 -12.54 15.11
CA GLN A 53 8.67 -11.31 14.37
C GLN A 53 7.96 -11.58 13.03
N GLY A 54 8.32 -12.63 12.31
CA GLY A 54 7.66 -13.04 11.07
C GLY A 54 6.19 -13.39 11.27
N PHE A 55 5.88 -14.20 12.31
CA PHE A 55 4.49 -14.52 12.70
C PHE A 55 3.70 -13.27 13.09
N ALA A 56 4.26 -12.38 13.89
CA ALA A 56 3.63 -11.15 14.31
C ALA A 56 3.29 -10.25 13.09
N ALA A 57 4.24 -10.08 12.17
CA ALA A 57 4.01 -9.31 10.96
C ALA A 57 2.93 -9.95 10.05
N ALA A 58 2.86 -11.27 9.99
CA ALA A 58 1.80 -11.98 9.29
C ALA A 58 0.43 -11.74 9.95
N ILE A 59 0.32 -11.84 11.29
CA ILE A 59 -0.93 -11.59 12.04
C ILE A 59 -1.42 -10.17 11.81
N VAL A 60 -0.55 -9.17 11.94
CA VAL A 60 -0.89 -7.75 11.69
C VAL A 60 -1.37 -7.52 10.25
N ARG A 61 -0.84 -8.26 9.27
CA ARG A 61 -1.34 -8.20 7.88
C ARG A 61 -2.74 -8.78 7.74
N TRP A 62 -3.05 -9.88 8.41
CA TRP A 62 -4.38 -10.47 8.42
C TRP A 62 -5.43 -9.56 9.03
N GLY A 63 -5.05 -8.67 9.94
CA GLY A 63 -5.92 -7.62 10.46
C GLY A 63 -6.63 -6.80 9.36
N VAL A 64 -6.07 -6.72 8.14
CA VAL A 64 -6.71 -6.02 7.00
C VAL A 64 -8.12 -6.57 6.69
N VAL A 65 -8.40 -7.83 6.97
CA VAL A 65 -9.74 -8.41 6.82
C VAL A 65 -10.78 -7.64 7.64
N ILE A 66 -10.37 -7.08 8.79
CA ILE A 66 -11.21 -6.22 9.65
C ILE A 66 -11.56 -4.90 8.95
N ALA A 67 -10.78 -4.45 7.95
CA ALA A 67 -11.09 -3.24 7.19
C ALA A 67 -12.29 -3.39 6.24
N LEU A 68 -12.63 -4.62 5.83
CA LEU A 68 -13.71 -4.86 4.87
C LEU A 68 -15.09 -4.38 5.36
N PRO A 69 -15.55 -4.67 6.59
CA PRO A 69 -16.81 -4.14 7.11
C PRO A 69 -16.87 -2.61 7.12
N PHE A 70 -15.73 -1.94 7.37
CA PHE A 70 -15.69 -0.48 7.35
C PHE A 70 -15.86 0.08 5.92
N ALA A 71 -15.35 -0.60 4.90
CA ALA A 71 -15.53 -0.16 3.52
C ALA A 71 -17.02 -0.09 3.13
N PHE A 72 -17.83 -1.06 3.55
CA PHE A 72 -19.28 -1.06 3.33
C PHE A 72 -20.01 -0.01 4.18
N SER A 73 -19.51 0.32 5.35
CA SER A 73 -20.16 1.27 6.24
C SER A 73 -20.13 2.72 5.70
N ALA A 74 -19.15 3.08 4.87
CA ALA A 74 -19.07 4.41 4.28
C ALA A 74 -20.24 4.75 3.35
N ASP A 75 -20.81 3.75 2.66
CA ASP A 75 -21.98 3.94 1.81
C ASP A 75 -23.25 4.25 2.62
N ARG A 76 -23.32 3.71 3.85
CA ARG A 76 -24.47 3.89 4.75
C ARG A 76 -24.36 5.15 5.61
N PHE A 77 -23.19 5.44 6.17
CA PHE A 77 -23.02 6.50 7.18
C PHE A 77 -22.49 7.82 6.61
N GLY A 78 -22.02 7.85 5.37
CA GLY A 78 -21.42 9.01 4.72
C GLY A 78 -19.90 9.03 4.79
N ARG A 79 -19.29 9.57 3.73
CA ARG A 79 -17.82 9.53 3.58
C ARG A 79 -17.11 10.42 4.60
N ARG A 80 -17.66 11.61 4.88
CA ARG A 80 -17.12 12.54 5.88
C ARG A 80 -17.07 11.91 7.26
N LYS A 81 -18.17 11.31 7.71
CA LYS A 81 -18.25 10.71 9.05
C LYS A 81 -17.22 9.61 9.23
N MET A 82 -17.05 8.77 8.20
CA MET A 82 -16.07 7.67 8.25
C MET A 82 -14.63 8.17 8.25
N ILE A 83 -14.29 9.18 7.42
CA ILE A 83 -12.95 9.79 7.44
C ILE A 83 -12.65 10.39 8.80
N VAL A 84 -13.57 11.15 9.36
CA VAL A 84 -13.40 11.77 10.69
C VAL A 84 -13.23 10.70 11.76
N ALA A 85 -14.12 9.70 11.80
CA ALA A 85 -14.04 8.61 12.79
C ALA A 85 -12.71 7.86 12.72
N MET A 86 -12.26 7.48 11.51
CA MET A 86 -10.99 6.77 11.33
C MET A 86 -9.78 7.67 11.64
N SER A 87 -9.87 8.97 11.37
CA SER A 87 -8.79 9.93 11.72
C SER A 87 -8.59 10.08 13.23
N TRP A 88 -9.63 9.86 14.04
CA TRP A 88 -9.53 9.78 15.48
C TRP A 88 -9.07 8.39 15.96
N LEU A 89 -9.78 7.35 15.52
CA LEU A 89 -9.59 5.99 16.03
C LEU A 89 -8.23 5.38 15.64
N ALA A 90 -7.78 5.57 14.39
CA ALA A 90 -6.58 4.90 13.92
C ALA A 90 -5.31 5.36 14.69
N PRO A 91 -5.03 6.67 14.85
CA PRO A 91 -3.89 7.11 15.65
C PRO A 91 -4.01 6.71 17.13
N ILE A 92 -5.20 6.81 17.75
CA ILE A 92 -5.40 6.44 19.15
C ILE A 92 -5.07 4.95 19.36
N VAL A 93 -5.72 4.06 18.58
CA VAL A 93 -5.55 2.61 18.75
C VAL A 93 -4.11 2.18 18.49
N VAL A 94 -3.47 2.71 17.43
CA VAL A 94 -2.07 2.40 17.13
C VAL A 94 -1.13 2.93 18.21
N SER A 95 -1.40 4.12 18.75
CA SER A 95 -0.58 4.71 19.81
C SER A 95 -0.69 3.97 21.15
N LEU A 96 -1.73 3.15 21.38
CA LEU A 96 -1.78 2.22 22.52
C LEU A 96 -0.59 1.23 22.49
N GLY A 97 0.03 1.04 21.34
CA GLY A 97 1.29 0.31 21.20
C GLY A 97 2.41 0.85 22.10
N ALA A 98 2.41 2.15 22.42
CA ALA A 98 3.36 2.73 23.38
C ALA A 98 3.23 2.17 24.81
N LEU A 99 2.06 1.70 25.18
CA LEU A 99 1.75 1.15 26.52
C LEU A 99 1.93 -0.36 26.59
N SER A 100 2.51 -0.99 25.55
CA SER A 100 2.61 -2.45 25.44
C SER A 100 3.47 -3.07 26.56
N PRO A 101 2.88 -3.91 27.44
CA PRO A 101 3.62 -4.65 28.44
C PRO A 101 4.26 -5.93 27.86
N SER A 102 3.88 -6.32 26.66
CA SER A 102 4.39 -7.51 25.96
C SER A 102 4.34 -7.32 24.44
N PHE A 103 5.15 -8.09 23.71
CA PHE A 103 5.11 -8.09 22.25
C PHE A 103 3.77 -8.51 21.69
N GLY A 104 3.09 -9.48 22.35
CA GLY A 104 1.73 -9.91 21.94
C GLY A 104 0.69 -8.80 22.06
N PHE A 105 0.74 -7.96 23.10
CA PHE A 105 -0.13 -6.80 23.22
C PHE A 105 0.12 -5.78 22.11
N LEU A 106 1.39 -5.51 21.77
CA LEU A 106 1.76 -4.67 20.63
C LEU A 106 1.12 -5.21 19.34
N VAL A 107 1.31 -6.50 19.07
CA VAL A 107 0.73 -7.16 17.88
C VAL A 107 -0.79 -7.02 17.84
N ALA A 108 -1.47 -7.21 18.97
CA ALA A 108 -2.94 -7.07 19.06
C ALA A 108 -3.40 -5.64 18.74
N THR A 109 -2.76 -4.62 19.33
CA THR A 109 -3.10 -3.21 19.06
C THR A 109 -2.87 -2.85 17.58
N GLN A 110 -1.78 -3.36 16.98
CA GLN A 110 -1.49 -3.10 15.57
C GLN A 110 -2.41 -3.88 14.62
N THR A 111 -2.83 -5.08 15.00
CA THR A 111 -3.81 -5.88 14.24
C THR A 111 -5.17 -5.20 14.15
N ILE A 112 -5.55 -4.46 15.19
CA ILE A 112 -6.79 -3.67 15.21
C ILE A 112 -6.59 -2.28 14.59
N GLY A 113 -5.47 -1.62 14.88
CA GLY A 113 -5.22 -0.23 14.48
C GLY A 113 -4.89 -0.06 13.01
N ARG A 114 -4.08 -0.95 12.43
CA ARG A 114 -3.68 -0.86 11.02
C ARG A 114 -4.86 -0.92 10.04
N PRO A 115 -5.88 -1.80 10.20
CA PRO A 115 -7.09 -1.78 9.39
C PRO A 115 -7.82 -0.44 9.37
N LEU A 116 -7.82 0.29 10.49
CA LEU A 116 -8.43 1.62 10.56
C LEU A 116 -7.69 2.63 9.68
N GLY A 117 -6.35 2.57 9.65
CA GLY A 117 -5.52 3.38 8.76
C GLY A 117 -5.72 3.02 7.28
N ILE A 118 -5.87 1.74 6.96
CA ILE A 118 -6.18 1.27 5.60
C ILE A 118 -7.56 1.75 5.17
N SER A 119 -8.57 1.61 6.03
CA SER A 119 -9.93 2.11 5.77
C SER A 119 -9.93 3.61 5.53
N LEU A 120 -9.19 4.39 6.33
CA LEU A 120 -9.01 5.82 6.13
C LEU A 120 -8.43 6.12 4.75
N SER A 121 -7.39 5.38 4.32
CA SER A 121 -6.79 5.55 2.99
C SER A 121 -7.80 5.27 1.86
N ILE A 122 -8.63 4.24 2.01
CA ILE A 122 -9.69 3.90 1.04
C ILE A 122 -10.72 5.03 0.96
N PHE A 123 -11.20 5.52 2.10
CA PHE A 123 -12.21 6.59 2.12
C PHE A 123 -11.68 7.91 1.54
N ILE A 124 -10.41 8.24 1.75
CA ILE A 124 -9.76 9.39 1.13
C ILE A 124 -9.80 9.29 -0.40
N VAL A 125 -9.45 8.13 -0.94
CA VAL A 125 -9.46 7.90 -2.39
C VAL A 125 -10.87 7.97 -2.95
N VAL A 126 -11.85 7.33 -2.30
CA VAL A 126 -13.26 7.37 -2.70
C VAL A 126 -13.77 8.81 -2.68
N PHE A 127 -13.54 9.55 -1.60
CA PHE A 127 -13.96 10.95 -1.48
C PHE A 127 -13.35 11.81 -2.60
N ALA A 128 -12.06 11.67 -2.86
CA ALA A 128 -11.40 12.40 -3.93
C ALA A 128 -11.98 12.07 -5.31
N THR A 129 -12.30 10.81 -5.57
CA THR A 129 -12.89 10.41 -6.85
C THR A 129 -14.33 10.91 -7.05
N GLU A 130 -15.08 11.12 -5.97
CA GLU A 130 -16.43 11.67 -6.01
C GLU A 130 -16.47 13.21 -6.16
N GLU A 131 -15.48 13.92 -5.63
CA GLU A 131 -15.45 15.39 -5.62
C GLU A 131 -14.66 15.99 -6.79
N MET A 132 -13.70 15.23 -7.36
CA MET A 132 -12.87 15.71 -8.48
C MET A 132 -13.47 15.36 -9.83
N GLY A 133 -13.38 16.31 -10.78
CA GLY A 133 -13.78 16.11 -12.16
C GLY A 133 -12.96 15.02 -12.86
N THR A 134 -13.51 14.41 -13.92
CA THR A 134 -12.86 13.32 -14.67
C THR A 134 -11.44 13.67 -15.13
N ASN A 135 -11.21 14.89 -15.60
CA ASN A 135 -9.95 15.37 -16.12
C ASN A 135 -8.92 15.73 -15.03
N THR A 136 -9.35 15.93 -13.78
CA THR A 136 -8.48 16.32 -12.66
C THR A 136 -8.29 15.20 -11.63
N ARG A 137 -9.06 14.12 -11.71
CA ARG A 137 -9.08 13.02 -10.74
C ARG A 137 -7.72 12.32 -10.61
N ALA A 138 -7.11 11.93 -11.73
CA ALA A 138 -5.81 11.25 -11.72
C ALA A 138 -4.72 12.13 -11.10
N TRP A 139 -4.71 13.42 -11.42
CA TRP A 139 -3.80 14.39 -10.83
C TRP A 139 -4.02 14.52 -9.31
N ALA A 140 -5.28 14.64 -8.86
CA ALA A 140 -5.60 14.73 -7.44
C ALA A 140 -5.13 13.49 -6.66
N LEU A 141 -5.34 12.26 -7.20
CA LEU A 141 -4.84 11.03 -6.59
C LEU A 141 -3.31 11.00 -6.51
N SER A 142 -2.61 11.56 -7.49
CA SER A 142 -1.14 11.69 -7.44
C SER A 142 -0.69 12.65 -6.33
N VAL A 143 -1.41 13.75 -6.12
CA VAL A 143 -1.15 14.68 -4.99
C VAL A 143 -1.38 13.99 -3.65
N LEU A 144 -2.44 13.17 -3.52
CA LEU A 144 -2.71 12.39 -2.30
C LEU A 144 -1.65 11.31 -2.06
N ALA A 145 -1.11 10.70 -3.12
CA ALA A 145 0.00 9.74 -3.01
C ALA A 145 1.26 10.39 -2.43
N VAL A 146 1.56 11.66 -2.79
CA VAL A 146 2.64 12.43 -2.16
C VAL A 146 2.36 12.62 -0.67
N GLY A 147 1.13 12.98 -0.28
CA GLY A 147 0.74 13.09 1.13
C GLY A 147 0.93 11.77 1.88
N SER A 148 0.56 10.65 1.25
CA SER A 148 0.80 9.31 1.82
C SER A 148 2.29 9.02 2.01
N GLY A 149 3.14 9.42 1.05
CA GLY A 149 4.59 9.29 1.16
C GLY A 149 5.16 10.09 2.33
N VAL A 150 4.68 11.33 2.54
CA VAL A 150 5.08 12.18 3.68
C VAL A 150 4.63 11.56 5.01
N GLY A 151 3.40 11.03 5.07
CA GLY A 151 2.89 10.34 6.25
C GLY A 151 3.70 9.09 6.62
N ALA A 152 4.03 8.24 5.64
CA ALA A 152 4.92 7.09 5.84
C ALA A 152 6.34 7.54 6.24
N GLY A 153 6.86 8.57 5.57
CA GLY A 153 8.16 9.17 5.88
C GLY A 153 8.25 9.74 7.30
N SER A 154 7.14 10.22 7.86
CA SER A 154 7.13 10.69 9.25
C SER A 154 7.30 9.57 10.27
N ALA A 155 6.83 8.34 9.99
CA ALA A 155 7.10 7.18 10.83
C ALA A 155 8.58 6.78 10.77
N VAL A 156 9.20 6.84 9.58
CA VAL A 156 10.64 6.63 9.39
C VAL A 156 11.44 7.73 10.08
N GLY A 157 11.03 9.00 9.92
CA GLY A 157 11.68 10.15 10.56
C GLY A 157 11.62 10.14 12.09
N ALA A 158 10.63 9.46 12.68
CA ALA A 158 10.53 9.26 14.12
C ALA A 158 11.40 8.10 14.63
N LEU A 159 11.93 7.24 13.74
CA LEU A 159 12.70 6.06 14.11
C LEU A 159 13.96 6.35 14.95
N PRO A 160 14.69 7.47 14.78
CA PRO A 160 15.79 7.83 15.66
C PRO A 160 15.43 7.80 17.15
N LEU A 161 14.19 8.10 17.51
CA LEU A 161 13.70 8.02 18.89
C LEU A 161 13.79 6.59 19.44
N ALA A 162 13.65 5.56 18.60
CA ALA A 162 13.75 4.17 19.00
C ALA A 162 15.17 3.72 19.35
N GLY A 163 16.18 4.51 19.02
CA GLY A 163 17.59 4.22 19.29
C GLY A 163 18.14 4.83 20.60
N ILE A 164 17.30 5.54 21.37
CA ILE A 164 17.75 6.21 22.61
C ILE A 164 17.96 5.19 23.73
N SER A 165 17.07 4.21 23.85
CA SER A 165 17.14 3.11 24.82
C SER A 165 16.35 1.90 24.31
N ASP A 166 16.46 0.77 24.97
CA ASP A 166 15.77 -0.47 24.57
C ASP A 166 14.24 -0.32 24.58
N THR A 167 13.70 0.55 25.42
CA THR A 167 12.25 0.81 25.55
C THR A 167 11.76 1.99 24.74
N SER A 168 12.65 2.77 24.16
CA SER A 168 12.33 4.09 23.56
C SER A 168 11.60 4.01 22.21
N TRP A 169 11.49 2.83 21.58
CA TRP A 169 10.64 2.60 20.42
C TRP A 169 9.17 2.99 20.69
N ARG A 170 8.74 3.00 21.95
CA ARG A 170 7.42 3.47 22.39
C ARG A 170 7.18 4.93 22.05
N TYR A 171 8.21 5.77 22.05
CA TYR A 171 8.08 7.19 21.66
C TYR A 171 7.63 7.38 20.22
N VAL A 172 8.00 6.46 19.32
CA VAL A 172 7.55 6.51 17.92
C VAL A 172 6.02 6.37 17.83
N TYR A 173 5.42 5.55 18.70
CA TYR A 173 3.96 5.42 18.79
C TYR A 173 3.31 6.66 19.42
N ILE A 174 3.95 7.31 20.39
CA ILE A 174 3.47 8.55 20.99
C ILE A 174 3.43 9.67 19.95
N VAL A 175 4.40 9.72 19.03
CA VAL A 175 4.38 10.65 17.88
C VAL A 175 3.09 10.50 17.06
N GLY A 176 2.51 9.30 17.01
CA GLY A 176 1.22 9.05 16.37
C GLY A 176 0.08 9.90 16.90
N LEU A 177 0.11 10.31 18.18
CA LEU A 177 -0.91 11.18 18.79
C LEU A 177 -0.88 12.61 18.23
N LEU A 178 0.24 13.07 17.67
CA LEU A 178 0.32 14.39 17.02
C LEU A 178 -0.66 14.48 15.85
N TRP A 179 -0.98 13.36 15.22
CA TRP A 179 -1.93 13.30 14.10
C TRP A 179 -3.38 13.55 14.53
N LEU A 180 -3.70 13.55 15.84
CA LEU A 180 -5.02 13.96 16.34
C LEU A 180 -5.32 15.42 16.02
N VAL A 181 -4.30 16.26 15.83
CA VAL A 181 -4.47 17.64 15.35
C VAL A 181 -5.15 17.63 13.97
N VAL A 182 -4.76 16.70 13.09
CA VAL A 182 -5.41 16.53 11.77
C VAL A 182 -6.86 16.09 11.95
N ALA A 183 -7.15 15.17 12.89
CA ALA A 183 -8.51 14.74 13.16
C ALA A 183 -9.41 15.91 13.62
N VAL A 184 -8.88 16.82 14.46
CA VAL A 184 -9.58 18.06 14.85
C VAL A 184 -9.89 18.94 13.64
N VAL A 185 -8.89 19.17 12.76
CA VAL A 185 -9.05 19.98 11.56
C VAL A 185 -10.12 19.38 10.63
N LEU A 186 -10.06 18.06 10.40
CA LEU A 186 -11.03 17.36 9.56
C LEU A 186 -12.44 17.41 10.14
N THR A 187 -12.59 17.25 11.46
CA THR A 187 -13.89 17.34 12.15
C THR A 187 -14.57 18.68 11.90
N ARG A 188 -13.77 19.76 11.93
CA ARG A 188 -14.30 21.14 11.79
C ARG A 188 -14.50 21.57 10.35
N SER A 189 -13.65 21.10 9.42
CA SER A 189 -13.52 21.73 8.11
C SER A 189 -13.89 20.83 6.93
N LEU A 190 -13.95 19.49 7.09
CA LEU A 190 -14.26 18.58 5.99
C LEU A 190 -15.77 18.61 5.68
N PRO A 191 -16.21 19.00 4.47
CA PRO A 191 -17.61 18.91 4.06
C PRO A 191 -18.00 17.47 3.72
N GLU A 192 -19.28 17.17 3.55
CA GLU A 192 -19.72 15.89 2.96
C GLU A 192 -19.62 15.95 1.43
N THR A 193 -19.51 14.79 0.75
CA THR A 193 -19.44 14.73 -0.72
C THR A 193 -20.77 15.12 -1.34
N LYS A 194 -20.71 15.85 -2.47
CA LYS A 194 -21.91 16.25 -3.22
C LYS A 194 -22.73 15.03 -3.67
N ARG A 195 -22.02 13.97 -4.07
CA ARG A 195 -22.66 12.74 -4.53
C ARG A 195 -23.45 12.05 -3.43
N PHE A 196 -22.92 11.98 -2.21
CA PHE A 196 -23.63 11.39 -1.08
C PHE A 196 -24.88 12.19 -0.71
N ILE A 197 -24.77 13.54 -0.71
CA ILE A 197 -25.91 14.42 -0.44
C ILE A 197 -26.99 14.22 -1.51
N ALA A 198 -26.63 14.15 -2.80
CA ALA A 198 -27.56 13.92 -3.89
C ALA A 198 -28.28 12.56 -3.78
N LEU A 199 -27.54 11.48 -3.45
CA LEU A 199 -28.13 10.16 -3.24
C LEU A 199 -29.09 10.13 -2.03
N GLN A 200 -28.79 10.86 -0.96
CA GLN A 200 -29.67 10.96 0.21
C GLN A 200 -30.98 11.67 -0.13
N HIS A 201 -30.95 12.69 -0.98
CA HIS A 201 -32.17 13.36 -1.48
C HIS A 201 -32.99 12.43 -2.36
N GLN A 202 -32.36 11.68 -3.27
CA GLN A 202 -33.05 10.71 -4.13
C GLN A 202 -33.72 9.58 -3.34
N GLN A 203 -33.07 9.05 -2.31
CA GLN A 203 -33.66 8.01 -1.45
C GLN A 203 -34.88 8.47 -0.64
N HIS A 204 -35.08 9.77 -0.47
CA HIS A 204 -36.27 10.33 0.17
C HIS A 204 -37.42 10.57 -0.83
N GLU A 205 -37.13 10.59 -2.12
CA GLU A 205 -38.10 10.88 -3.17
C GLU A 205 -38.57 9.65 -3.97
N GLU A 206 -37.87 8.51 -3.94
CA GLU A 206 -38.18 7.34 -4.77
C GLU A 206 -38.61 6.10 -3.97
N THR A 207 -39.77 5.57 -4.32
CA THR A 207 -40.20 4.19 -4.09
C THR A 207 -39.26 3.23 -4.84
N PRO A 208 -38.99 2.01 -4.30
CA PRO A 208 -37.97 1.12 -4.85
C PRO A 208 -38.39 0.53 -6.19
N SER A 209 -37.89 1.09 -7.28
CA SER A 209 -38.01 0.46 -8.60
C SER A 209 -36.66 0.48 -9.34
N HIS A 210 -36.33 -0.71 -9.82
CA HIS A 210 -35.26 -1.09 -10.73
C HIS A 210 -33.89 -1.43 -10.12
N HIS A 211 -33.79 -2.69 -9.72
CA HIS A 211 -32.55 -3.44 -9.89
C HIS A 211 -32.19 -3.42 -11.38
N SER A 212 -31.23 -2.59 -11.74
CA SER A 212 -30.61 -2.64 -13.06
C SER A 212 -30.15 -4.07 -13.29
N ALA A 213 -30.63 -4.71 -14.35
CA ALA A 213 -30.27 -6.06 -14.73
C ALA A 213 -28.74 -6.12 -14.82
N ALA A 214 -28.13 -6.81 -13.87
CA ALA A 214 -26.70 -7.05 -13.87
C ALA A 214 -26.39 -7.87 -15.12
N VAL A 215 -25.81 -7.22 -16.13
CA VAL A 215 -25.25 -7.91 -17.29
C VAL A 215 -24.35 -9.01 -16.72
N SER A 216 -24.62 -10.26 -17.12
CA SER A 216 -23.92 -11.47 -16.65
C SER A 216 -22.47 -11.50 -17.18
N ALA A 217 -21.65 -10.55 -16.73
CA ALA A 217 -20.23 -10.54 -17.04
C ALA A 217 -19.56 -11.68 -16.27
N HIS A 218 -18.85 -12.57 -17.00
CA HIS A 218 -18.11 -13.68 -16.41
C HIS A 218 -16.71 -13.23 -16.04
N ILE A 219 -16.23 -13.64 -14.85
CA ILE A 219 -14.82 -13.49 -14.50
C ILE A 219 -14.04 -14.55 -15.26
N HIS A 220 -13.11 -14.14 -16.11
CA HIS A 220 -12.18 -15.05 -16.79
C HIS A 220 -11.29 -15.75 -15.76
N ARG A 221 -11.59 -17.00 -15.45
CA ARG A 221 -10.90 -17.79 -14.42
C ARG A 221 -9.39 -17.86 -14.64
N ASP A 222 -8.96 -18.06 -15.88
CA ASP A 222 -7.53 -18.14 -16.22
C ASP A 222 -6.79 -16.84 -15.91
N ARG A 223 -7.39 -15.69 -16.25
CA ARG A 223 -6.83 -14.37 -15.94
C ARG A 223 -6.81 -14.11 -14.43
N LEU A 224 -7.83 -14.57 -13.71
CA LEU A 224 -7.90 -14.43 -12.26
C LEU A 224 -6.80 -15.24 -11.57
N TRP A 225 -6.65 -16.53 -11.91
CA TRP A 225 -5.61 -17.38 -11.35
C TRP A 225 -4.20 -16.87 -11.68
N LEU A 226 -4.01 -16.37 -12.89
CA LEU A 226 -2.75 -15.75 -13.29
C LEU A 226 -2.42 -14.52 -12.43
N GLN A 227 -3.38 -13.63 -12.22
CA GLN A 227 -3.21 -12.44 -11.37
C GLN A 227 -3.01 -12.81 -9.90
N ILE A 228 -3.68 -13.84 -9.39
CA ILE A 228 -3.46 -14.39 -8.05
C ILE A 228 -2.03 -14.89 -7.92
N ALA A 229 -1.55 -15.71 -8.85
CA ALA A 229 -0.18 -16.23 -8.83
C ALA A 229 0.85 -15.09 -8.83
N VAL A 230 0.69 -14.10 -9.70
CA VAL A 230 1.55 -12.92 -9.76
C VAL A 230 1.53 -12.15 -8.45
N ALA A 231 0.35 -11.91 -7.86
CA ALA A 231 0.21 -11.18 -6.61
C ALA A 231 0.83 -11.92 -5.42
N VAL A 232 0.64 -13.23 -5.33
CA VAL A 232 1.23 -14.10 -4.29
C VAL A 232 2.75 -14.10 -4.40
N LEU A 233 3.30 -14.46 -5.58
CA LEU A 233 4.74 -14.57 -5.81
C LEU A 233 5.47 -13.23 -5.58
N THR A 234 4.88 -12.13 -6.01
CA THR A 234 5.45 -10.79 -5.78
C THR A 234 5.45 -10.43 -4.30
N ASN A 235 4.35 -10.74 -3.58
CA ASN A 235 4.21 -10.29 -2.20
C ASN A 235 4.97 -11.18 -1.21
N ILE A 236 5.22 -12.44 -1.52
CA ILE A 236 6.14 -13.30 -0.77
C ILE A 236 7.49 -12.58 -0.61
N PHE A 237 8.03 -12.02 -1.68
CA PHE A 237 9.30 -11.30 -1.65
C PHE A 237 9.18 -9.90 -1.01
N ILE A 238 8.27 -9.07 -1.52
CA ILE A 238 8.18 -7.65 -1.08
C ILE A 238 7.87 -7.53 0.42
N ALA A 239 6.96 -8.37 0.92
CA ALA A 239 6.60 -8.35 2.32
C ALA A 239 7.79 -8.71 3.21
N THR A 240 8.48 -9.76 2.84
CA THR A 240 9.64 -10.29 3.56
C THR A 240 10.79 -9.30 3.56
N ALA A 241 11.16 -8.80 2.37
CA ALA A 241 12.21 -7.81 2.24
C ALA A 241 11.93 -6.53 3.06
N SER A 242 10.68 -6.02 3.05
CA SER A 242 10.36 -4.79 3.77
C SER A 242 10.37 -4.93 5.29
N VAL A 243 9.97 -6.07 5.85
CA VAL A 243 9.90 -6.28 7.30
C VAL A 243 11.26 -6.63 7.88
N PHE A 244 12.01 -7.51 7.23
CA PHE A 244 13.31 -7.95 7.72
C PHE A 244 14.48 -7.01 7.37
N GLN A 245 14.26 -5.98 6.55
CA GLN A 245 15.30 -4.99 6.23
C GLN A 245 15.81 -4.27 7.48
N ILE A 246 14.90 -3.83 8.34
CA ILE A 246 15.29 -3.09 9.54
C ILE A 246 16.04 -3.99 10.51
N ARG A 247 15.60 -5.24 10.66
CA ARG A 247 16.29 -6.22 11.50
C ARG A 247 17.69 -6.53 10.96
N TYR A 248 17.83 -6.75 9.66
CA TYR A 248 19.12 -6.94 9.01
C TYR A 248 20.06 -5.76 9.22
N LEU A 249 19.58 -4.53 9.02
CA LEU A 249 20.39 -3.32 9.21
C LEU A 249 20.83 -3.14 10.66
N LYS A 250 19.93 -3.43 11.63
CA LYS A 250 20.20 -3.30 13.06
C LYS A 250 21.10 -4.44 13.57
N ASP A 251 20.68 -5.70 13.35
CA ASP A 251 21.28 -6.86 14.04
C ASP A 251 22.50 -7.42 13.29
N VAL A 252 22.60 -7.24 11.96
CA VAL A 252 23.71 -7.76 11.14
C VAL A 252 24.70 -6.66 10.75
N ARG A 253 24.21 -5.43 10.56
CA ARG A 253 25.03 -4.29 10.12
C ARG A 253 25.33 -3.29 11.24
N ASP A 254 24.83 -3.51 12.44
CA ASP A 254 25.02 -2.65 13.62
C ASP A 254 24.64 -1.18 13.36
N TYR A 255 23.63 -0.96 12.48
CA TYR A 255 23.17 0.38 12.16
C TYR A 255 22.36 0.95 13.33
N SER A 256 22.71 2.18 13.74
CA SER A 256 21.87 2.94 14.66
C SER A 256 20.48 3.21 14.04
N ALA A 257 19.49 3.45 14.88
CA ALA A 257 18.13 3.78 14.43
C ALA A 257 18.10 4.98 13.47
N SER A 258 18.96 5.97 13.71
CA SER A 258 19.13 7.12 12.83
C SER A 258 19.67 6.72 11.45
N LEU A 259 20.66 5.84 11.39
CA LEU A 259 21.23 5.37 10.12
C LEU A 259 20.24 4.47 9.36
N VAL A 260 19.44 3.66 10.05
CA VAL A 260 18.33 2.90 9.48
C VAL A 260 17.29 3.85 8.86
N ALA A 261 16.92 4.93 9.55
CA ALA A 261 16.00 5.93 9.01
C ALA A 261 16.56 6.62 7.77
N VAL A 262 17.85 6.99 7.78
CA VAL A 262 18.54 7.57 6.62
C VAL A 262 18.56 6.58 5.44
N PHE A 263 18.91 5.31 5.69
CA PHE A 263 18.91 4.26 4.66
C PHE A 263 17.54 4.11 4.03
N THR A 264 16.50 3.95 4.84
CA THR A 264 15.12 3.78 4.38
C THR A 264 14.66 4.98 3.56
N THR A 265 14.99 6.20 3.99
CA THR A 265 14.62 7.43 3.29
C THR A 265 15.36 7.55 1.95
N ILE A 266 16.68 7.34 1.93
CA ILE A 266 17.50 7.48 0.72
C ILE A 266 17.14 6.40 -0.31
N THR A 267 16.73 5.21 0.11
CA THR A 267 16.29 4.16 -0.83
C THR A 267 14.85 4.38 -1.32
N ALA A 268 13.97 4.95 -0.51
CA ALA A 268 12.57 5.19 -0.87
C ALA A 268 12.37 6.37 -1.84
N ILE A 269 13.16 7.44 -1.71
CA ILE A 269 13.01 8.63 -2.57
C ILE A 269 13.24 8.30 -4.06
N PRO A 270 14.34 7.65 -4.47
CA PRO A 270 14.54 7.27 -5.87
C PRO A 270 13.51 6.27 -6.39
N ALA A 271 13.05 5.33 -5.54
CA ALA A 271 11.97 4.41 -5.88
C ALA A 271 10.66 5.15 -6.21
N SER A 272 10.36 6.23 -5.47
CA SER A 272 9.20 7.09 -5.74
C SER A 272 9.31 7.81 -7.08
N PHE A 273 10.49 8.25 -7.48
CA PHE A 273 10.73 8.79 -8.83
C PHE A 273 10.55 7.71 -9.91
N GLY A 274 11.02 6.48 -9.64
CA GLY A 274 10.77 5.33 -10.51
C GLY A 274 9.27 5.12 -10.77
N LEU A 275 8.45 5.20 -9.72
CA LEU A 275 7.00 5.09 -9.81
C LEU A 275 6.38 6.21 -10.67
N MET A 276 6.84 7.45 -10.54
CA MET A 276 6.32 8.58 -11.32
C MET A 276 6.67 8.46 -12.82
N ILE A 277 7.89 8.01 -13.13
CA ILE A 277 8.38 7.88 -14.51
C ILE A 277 7.88 6.58 -15.16
N GLY A 278 7.73 5.53 -14.37
CA GLY A 278 7.37 4.19 -14.83
C GLY A 278 6.08 4.14 -15.63
N GLY A 279 5.06 4.90 -15.24
CA GLY A 279 3.80 5.00 -16.00
C GLY A 279 4.02 5.53 -17.43
N ARG A 280 4.82 6.57 -17.60
CA ARG A 280 5.13 7.14 -18.92
C ARG A 280 5.93 6.17 -19.78
N ILE A 281 6.94 5.52 -19.21
CA ILE A 281 7.75 4.54 -19.94
C ILE A 281 6.89 3.34 -20.34
N ALA A 282 6.01 2.87 -19.44
CA ALA A 282 5.09 1.77 -19.70
C ALA A 282 4.15 2.07 -20.88
N ASP A 283 3.60 3.29 -20.92
CA ASP A 283 2.71 3.69 -22.01
C ASP A 283 3.46 3.89 -23.33
N GLN A 284 4.75 4.31 -23.34
CA GLN A 284 5.52 4.56 -24.54
C GLN A 284 6.22 3.31 -25.11
N ARG A 285 6.77 2.47 -24.24
CA ARG A 285 7.61 1.31 -24.63
C ARG A 285 6.93 -0.05 -24.46
N GLY A 286 5.68 -0.05 -24.00
CA GLY A 286 4.94 -1.25 -23.67
C GLY A 286 5.05 -1.63 -22.19
N ARG A 287 3.91 -1.94 -21.62
CA ARG A 287 3.79 -2.30 -20.19
C ARG A 287 4.41 -3.65 -19.89
N LYS A 288 4.20 -4.61 -20.80
CA LYS A 288 4.74 -5.96 -20.72
C LYS A 288 6.27 -5.93 -20.73
N ASN A 289 6.87 -5.25 -21.70
CA ASN A 289 8.32 -5.18 -21.87
C ASN A 289 9.01 -4.54 -20.65
N LEU A 290 8.42 -3.45 -20.13
CA LEU A 290 8.95 -2.82 -18.91
C LEU A 290 8.91 -3.77 -17.71
N ALA A 291 7.77 -4.43 -17.47
CA ALA A 291 7.59 -5.32 -16.33
C ALA A 291 8.54 -6.53 -16.36
N ILE A 292 8.74 -7.17 -17.54
CA ILE A 292 9.61 -8.33 -17.71
C ILE A 292 11.06 -8.03 -17.29
N VAL A 293 11.55 -6.82 -17.54
CA VAL A 293 12.93 -6.43 -17.23
C VAL A 293 13.02 -5.92 -15.78
N THR A 294 12.13 -5.00 -15.39
CA THR A 294 12.30 -4.26 -14.14
C THR A 294 11.90 -5.05 -12.89
N ILE A 295 10.95 -6.00 -12.99
CA ILE A 295 10.53 -6.82 -11.84
C ILE A 295 11.67 -7.74 -11.37
N PRO A 296 12.24 -8.64 -12.22
CA PRO A 296 13.29 -9.54 -11.77
C PRO A 296 14.57 -8.79 -11.40
N LEU A 297 14.97 -7.79 -12.20
CA LEU A 297 16.15 -6.99 -11.91
C LEU A 297 16.03 -6.28 -10.54
N GLY A 298 14.87 -5.66 -10.27
CA GLY A 298 14.63 -4.99 -9.01
C GLY A 298 14.65 -5.94 -7.81
N ALA A 299 14.02 -7.11 -7.95
CA ALA A 299 14.00 -8.11 -6.89
C ALA A 299 15.39 -8.68 -6.60
N VAL A 300 16.15 -9.04 -7.63
CA VAL A 300 17.53 -9.54 -7.48
C VAL A 300 18.43 -8.48 -6.86
N LEU A 301 18.36 -7.22 -7.30
CA LEU A 301 19.14 -6.12 -6.74
C LEU A 301 18.81 -5.86 -5.26
N ILE A 302 17.52 -5.91 -4.86
CA ILE A 302 17.16 -5.82 -3.45
C ILE A 302 17.66 -7.04 -2.67
N ALA A 303 17.52 -8.26 -3.21
CA ALA A 303 18.00 -9.46 -2.53
C ALA A 303 19.52 -9.43 -2.34
N THR A 304 20.29 -9.00 -3.34
CA THR A 304 21.75 -8.87 -3.26
C THR A 304 22.19 -7.81 -2.26
N SER A 305 21.37 -6.80 -1.95
CA SER A 305 21.69 -5.81 -0.92
C SER A 305 21.87 -6.44 0.47
N TYR A 306 21.27 -7.60 0.75
CA TYR A 306 21.46 -8.35 1.98
C TYR A 306 22.77 -9.14 2.04
N GLY A 307 23.44 -9.34 0.90
CA GLY A 307 24.74 -10.02 0.82
C GLY A 307 25.94 -9.05 0.79
N PHE A 308 25.71 -7.81 0.38
CA PHE A 308 26.77 -6.81 0.29
C PHE A 308 26.89 -5.98 1.57
N ALA A 309 28.05 -5.32 1.70
CA ALA A 309 28.31 -4.36 2.76
C ALA A 309 28.63 -2.97 2.17
N SER A 310 28.67 -1.97 3.05
CA SER A 310 29.09 -0.60 2.68
C SER A 310 28.28 -0.03 1.49
N TYR A 311 28.93 0.71 0.60
CA TYR A 311 28.29 1.41 -0.51
C TYR A 311 27.55 0.51 -1.50
N MET A 312 28.00 -0.73 -1.70
CA MET A 312 27.35 -1.68 -2.61
C MET A 312 25.95 -2.09 -2.12
N MET A 313 25.77 -2.23 -0.80
CA MET A 313 24.44 -2.46 -0.21
C MET A 313 23.47 -1.31 -0.53
N TRP A 314 23.93 -0.09 -0.35
CA TRP A 314 23.12 1.11 -0.66
C TRP A 314 22.80 1.20 -2.14
N LEU A 315 23.79 1.02 -3.00
CA LEU A 315 23.65 1.10 -4.45
C LEU A 315 22.64 0.07 -4.97
N THR A 316 22.78 -1.19 -4.55
CA THR A 316 21.86 -2.26 -5.01
C THR A 316 20.46 -2.07 -4.47
N ALA A 317 20.28 -1.60 -3.22
CA ALA A 317 18.98 -1.28 -2.66
C ALA A 317 18.30 -0.11 -3.40
N ILE A 318 19.04 0.97 -3.71
CA ILE A 318 18.53 2.12 -4.47
C ILE A 318 18.10 1.70 -5.88
N LEU A 319 19.00 1.03 -6.62
CA LEU A 319 18.71 0.59 -7.99
C LEU A 319 17.57 -0.41 -8.04
N GLY A 320 17.52 -1.34 -7.08
CA GLY A 320 16.43 -2.30 -6.94
C GLY A 320 15.10 -1.62 -6.65
N GLY A 321 15.10 -0.63 -5.75
CA GLY A 321 13.93 0.19 -5.46
C GLY A 321 13.42 0.97 -6.67
N ILE A 322 14.31 1.59 -7.45
CA ILE A 322 13.97 2.27 -8.71
C ILE A 322 13.33 1.30 -9.70
N CYS A 323 13.91 0.12 -9.90
CA CYS A 323 13.39 -0.88 -10.82
C CYS A 323 11.98 -1.35 -10.43
N LEU A 324 11.75 -1.67 -9.16
CA LEU A 324 10.40 -2.03 -8.67
C LEU A 324 9.43 -0.85 -8.75
N GLY A 325 9.90 0.37 -8.49
CA GLY A 325 9.11 1.59 -8.69
C GLY A 325 8.65 1.75 -10.14
N LEU A 326 9.54 1.53 -11.11
CA LEU A 326 9.20 1.57 -12.54
C LEU A 326 8.17 0.50 -12.95
N ALA A 327 8.23 -0.70 -12.36
CA ALA A 327 7.31 -1.79 -12.66
C ALA A 327 5.89 -1.56 -12.12
N TYR A 328 5.76 -0.87 -10.99
CA TYR A 328 4.51 -0.77 -10.23
C TYR A 328 3.32 -0.24 -11.04
N PRO A 329 3.42 0.88 -11.79
CA PRO A 329 2.30 1.40 -12.58
C PRO A 329 1.82 0.41 -13.64
N ALA A 330 2.75 -0.25 -14.35
CA ALA A 330 2.42 -1.24 -15.37
C ALA A 330 1.60 -2.40 -14.77
N MET A 331 2.03 -2.92 -13.62
CA MET A 331 1.34 -4.02 -12.94
C MET A 331 -0.02 -3.60 -12.36
N ALA A 332 -0.15 -2.36 -11.88
CA ALA A 332 -1.42 -1.82 -11.40
C ALA A 332 -2.46 -1.70 -12.53
N VAL A 333 -2.02 -1.30 -13.72
CA VAL A 333 -2.89 -1.19 -14.91
C VAL A 333 -3.31 -2.56 -15.42
N PHE A 334 -2.42 -3.53 -15.54
CA PHE A 334 -2.80 -4.90 -15.89
C PHE A 334 -3.90 -5.46 -14.99
N ARG A 335 -3.82 -5.17 -13.69
CA ARG A 335 -4.82 -5.60 -12.72
C ARG A 335 -6.21 -5.00 -12.99
N SER A 336 -6.28 -3.78 -13.52
CA SER A 336 -7.54 -3.12 -13.82
C SER A 336 -8.08 -3.42 -15.21
N GLU A 337 -7.21 -3.63 -16.20
CA GLU A 337 -7.61 -3.81 -17.61
C GLU A 337 -7.98 -5.25 -17.98
N LEU A 338 -7.46 -6.25 -17.25
CA LEU A 338 -7.71 -7.67 -17.55
C LEU A 338 -9.09 -8.17 -17.12
N PHE A 339 -9.90 -7.33 -16.44
CA PHE A 339 -11.23 -7.71 -15.98
C PHE A 339 -12.31 -6.74 -16.47
N PRO A 340 -13.50 -7.28 -16.83
CA PRO A 340 -14.67 -6.49 -17.18
C PRO A 340 -15.03 -5.50 -16.07
N THR A 341 -15.50 -4.32 -16.44
CA THR A 341 -15.81 -3.22 -15.51
C THR A 341 -16.73 -3.65 -14.37
N ALA A 342 -17.77 -4.45 -14.67
CA ALA A 342 -18.74 -4.96 -13.70
C ALA A 342 -18.13 -5.89 -12.63
N LYS A 343 -17.04 -6.62 -12.94
CA LYS A 343 -16.42 -7.61 -12.04
C LYS A 343 -15.04 -7.20 -11.51
N ARG A 344 -14.51 -6.07 -11.96
CA ARG A 344 -13.17 -5.56 -11.61
C ARG A 344 -12.94 -5.41 -10.11
N ASN A 345 -13.95 -4.92 -9.37
CA ASN A 345 -13.83 -4.74 -7.93
C ASN A 345 -13.74 -6.07 -7.18
N ILE A 346 -14.54 -7.06 -7.57
CA ILE A 346 -14.53 -8.40 -6.98
C ILE A 346 -13.19 -9.09 -7.27
N ALA A 347 -12.74 -9.06 -8.53
CA ALA A 347 -11.44 -9.61 -8.91
C ALA A 347 -10.30 -8.94 -8.14
N SER A 348 -10.31 -7.62 -8.02
CA SER A 348 -9.31 -6.86 -7.25
C SER A 348 -9.30 -7.22 -5.77
N ALA A 349 -10.47 -7.45 -5.16
CA ALA A 349 -10.57 -7.88 -3.76
C ALA A 349 -9.96 -9.28 -3.55
N ILE A 350 -10.30 -10.24 -4.42
CA ILE A 350 -9.76 -11.60 -4.39
C ILE A 350 -8.22 -11.58 -4.54
N ILE A 351 -7.71 -10.84 -5.54
CA ILE A 351 -6.27 -10.72 -5.79
C ILE A 351 -5.55 -10.07 -4.61
N THR A 352 -6.15 -9.05 -4.00
CA THR A 352 -5.56 -8.39 -2.81
C THR A 352 -5.49 -9.34 -1.63
N THR A 353 -6.56 -10.10 -1.38
CA THR A 353 -6.59 -11.11 -0.30
C THR A 353 -5.52 -12.18 -0.54
N ALA A 354 -5.43 -12.70 -1.76
CA ALA A 354 -4.39 -13.66 -2.13
C ALA A 354 -2.96 -13.08 -1.95
N SER A 355 -2.76 -11.82 -2.30
CA SER A 355 -1.49 -11.11 -2.08
C SER A 355 -1.11 -11.05 -0.59
N LEU A 356 -2.09 -10.82 0.31
CA LEU A 356 -1.85 -10.83 1.75
C LEU A 356 -1.45 -12.22 2.26
N ILE A 357 -2.10 -13.27 1.75
CA ILE A 357 -1.74 -14.66 2.05
C ILE A 357 -0.29 -14.92 1.61
N GLY A 358 0.06 -14.57 0.39
CA GLY A 358 1.43 -14.70 -0.13
C GLY A 358 2.46 -13.99 0.76
N GLY A 359 2.18 -12.73 1.12
CA GLY A 359 3.05 -11.97 2.02
C GLY A 359 3.19 -12.60 3.41
N SER A 360 2.12 -13.18 3.95
CA SER A 360 2.16 -13.87 5.24
C SER A 360 2.98 -15.17 5.17
N ILE A 361 2.82 -15.93 4.10
CA ILE A 361 3.65 -17.13 3.84
C ILE A 361 5.14 -16.75 3.77
N GLY A 362 5.47 -15.67 3.04
CA GLY A 362 6.83 -15.15 2.95
C GLY A 362 7.40 -14.75 4.32
N LEU A 363 6.64 -14.01 5.11
CA LEU A 363 7.07 -13.55 6.44
C LEU A 363 7.30 -14.71 7.41
N ILE A 364 6.38 -15.67 7.46
CA ILE A 364 6.50 -16.85 8.31
C ILE A 364 7.68 -17.72 7.83
N GLY A 365 7.75 -17.99 6.53
CA GLY A 365 8.81 -18.80 5.95
C GLY A 365 10.20 -18.19 6.14
N ALA A 366 10.34 -16.88 5.94
CA ALA A 366 11.61 -16.19 6.19
C ALA A 366 11.98 -16.22 7.66
N GLY A 367 11.01 -15.94 8.57
CA GLY A 367 11.28 -16.01 10.00
C GLY A 367 11.73 -17.38 10.47
N LEU A 368 11.14 -18.46 9.92
CA LEU A 368 11.57 -19.84 10.21
C LEU A 368 12.98 -20.13 9.69
N LEU A 369 13.29 -19.74 8.45
CA LEU A 369 14.63 -19.98 7.86
C LEU A 369 15.72 -19.21 8.58
N LEU A 370 15.45 -17.96 8.95
CA LEU A 370 16.39 -17.12 9.69
C LEU A 370 16.63 -17.65 11.10
N ASP A 371 15.59 -18.16 11.78
CA ASP A 371 15.67 -18.78 13.10
C ASP A 371 16.51 -20.09 13.10
N HIS A 372 16.69 -20.71 11.93
CA HIS A 372 17.57 -21.85 11.67
C HIS A 372 18.94 -21.47 11.10
N ASP A 373 19.42 -20.25 11.39
CA ASP A 373 20.73 -19.73 10.99
C ASP A 373 20.97 -19.65 9.47
N VAL A 374 19.92 -19.68 8.65
CA VAL A 374 20.05 -19.41 7.21
C VAL A 374 20.32 -17.93 7.01
N SER A 375 21.34 -17.58 6.23
CA SER A 375 21.71 -16.17 6.03
C SER A 375 20.60 -15.34 5.38
N TYR A 376 20.49 -14.06 5.77
CA TYR A 376 19.54 -13.12 5.17
C TYR A 376 19.65 -13.06 3.63
N ALA A 377 20.88 -13.07 3.11
CA ALA A 377 21.12 -13.07 1.66
C ALA A 377 20.53 -14.29 0.96
N THR A 378 20.71 -15.48 1.54
CA THR A 378 20.17 -16.74 0.99
C THR A 378 18.64 -16.73 1.01
N VAL A 379 18.05 -16.32 2.14
CA VAL A 379 16.59 -16.25 2.29
C VAL A 379 15.99 -15.27 1.26
N MET A 380 16.56 -14.06 1.18
CA MET A 380 16.04 -13.03 0.26
C MET A 380 16.25 -13.42 -1.21
N MET A 381 17.38 -14.06 -1.56
CA MET A 381 17.62 -14.55 -2.91
C MET A 381 16.63 -15.67 -3.28
N GLY A 382 16.36 -16.59 -2.36
CA GLY A 382 15.34 -17.63 -2.55
C GLY A 382 13.94 -17.04 -2.83
N PHE A 383 13.52 -16.06 -2.05
CA PHE A 383 12.22 -15.41 -2.28
C PHE A 383 12.19 -14.49 -3.50
N ALA A 384 13.34 -13.93 -3.94
CA ALA A 384 13.44 -13.16 -5.18
C ALA A 384 13.15 -14.01 -6.43
N MET A 385 13.24 -15.34 -6.34
CA MET A 385 12.78 -16.24 -7.41
C MET A 385 11.29 -16.08 -7.71
N GLY A 386 10.48 -15.67 -6.74
CA GLY A 386 9.06 -15.34 -6.95
C GLY A 386 8.85 -14.26 -8.01
N PRO A 387 9.38 -13.04 -7.85
CA PRO A 387 9.37 -12.01 -8.88
C PRO A 387 10.04 -12.41 -10.22
N VAL A 388 11.08 -13.24 -10.20
CA VAL A 388 11.66 -13.79 -11.44
C VAL A 388 10.64 -14.67 -12.17
N LEU A 389 9.94 -15.55 -11.47
CA LEU A 389 8.84 -16.35 -12.03
C LEU A 389 7.69 -15.47 -12.53
N VAL A 390 7.40 -14.37 -11.83
CA VAL A 390 6.41 -13.38 -12.30
C VAL A 390 6.80 -12.81 -13.66
N ALA A 391 8.07 -12.48 -13.89
CA ALA A 391 8.52 -12.01 -15.21
C ALA A 391 8.29 -13.05 -16.30
N VAL A 392 8.54 -14.35 -16.01
CA VAL A 392 8.25 -15.45 -16.93
C VAL A 392 6.74 -15.57 -17.21
N LEU A 393 5.88 -15.45 -16.18
CA LEU A 393 4.42 -15.47 -16.35
C LEU A 393 3.94 -14.29 -17.18
N VAL A 394 4.47 -13.08 -16.93
CA VAL A 394 4.15 -11.88 -17.71
C VAL A 394 4.60 -12.06 -19.16
N PHE A 395 5.80 -12.57 -19.38
CA PHE A 395 6.31 -12.83 -20.73
C PHE A 395 5.44 -13.82 -21.52
N THR A 396 5.03 -14.91 -20.89
CA THR A 396 4.35 -16.02 -21.58
C THR A 396 2.84 -15.84 -21.69
N LYS A 397 2.20 -15.24 -20.67
CA LYS A 397 0.74 -15.28 -20.53
C LYS A 397 0.05 -13.91 -20.60
N TYR A 398 0.76 -12.79 -20.37
CA TYR A 398 0.13 -11.48 -20.44
C TYR A 398 0.08 -10.95 -21.87
N PRO A 399 -1.05 -10.38 -22.30
CA PRO A 399 -1.10 -9.60 -23.52
C PRO A 399 -0.38 -8.26 -23.31
N GLU A 400 0.17 -7.66 -24.37
CA GLU A 400 0.51 -6.23 -24.31
C GLU A 400 -0.78 -5.43 -24.36
N THR A 401 -0.97 -4.56 -23.37
CA THR A 401 -2.18 -3.74 -23.24
C THR A 401 -1.95 -2.27 -23.58
N ALA A 402 -0.70 -1.84 -23.77
CA ALA A 402 -0.41 -0.49 -24.20
C ALA A 402 -1.04 -0.19 -25.56
N HIS A 403 -1.72 0.96 -25.66
CA HIS A 403 -2.42 1.42 -26.87
C HIS A 403 -3.61 0.56 -27.33
N ARG A 404 -4.10 -0.38 -26.50
CA ARG A 404 -5.33 -1.15 -26.79
C ARG A 404 -6.54 -0.56 -26.05
N LYS A 405 -7.70 -0.60 -26.70
CA LYS A 405 -8.95 -0.20 -26.07
C LYS A 405 -9.43 -1.28 -25.10
N LEU A 406 -10.14 -0.86 -24.04
CA LEU A 406 -10.66 -1.79 -23.01
C LEU A 406 -11.65 -2.80 -23.60
N GLU A 407 -12.42 -2.39 -24.61
CA GLU A 407 -13.39 -3.23 -25.32
C GLU A 407 -12.71 -4.33 -26.15
N GLU A 408 -11.49 -4.12 -26.62
CA GLU A 408 -10.69 -5.16 -27.31
C GLU A 408 -10.17 -6.22 -26.34
N LEU A 409 -9.92 -5.82 -25.07
CA LEU A 409 -9.45 -6.73 -24.03
C LEU A 409 -10.60 -7.46 -23.33
N ASN A 410 -11.76 -6.81 -23.22
CA ASN A 410 -12.99 -7.32 -22.59
C ASN A 410 -14.19 -7.01 -23.49
N PRO A 411 -14.52 -7.87 -24.47
CA PRO A 411 -15.62 -7.64 -25.40
C PRO A 411 -16.99 -7.45 -24.72
N GLU A 412 -17.12 -7.95 -23.49
CA GLU A 412 -18.37 -7.80 -22.68
C GLU A 412 -18.63 -6.33 -22.29
N ASP A 413 -17.61 -5.49 -22.23
CA ASP A 413 -17.76 -4.06 -21.92
C ASP A 413 -18.36 -3.27 -23.10
N SER A 414 -18.30 -3.78 -24.33
CA SER A 414 -18.92 -3.15 -25.49
C SER A 414 -20.45 -3.21 -25.46
N LEU A 415 -21.02 -4.21 -24.79
CA LEU A 415 -22.47 -4.35 -24.61
C LEU A 415 -23.06 -3.33 -23.64
N LEU A 416 -22.22 -2.73 -22.76
CA LEU A 416 -22.64 -1.69 -21.82
C LEU A 416 -22.76 -0.29 -22.45
N GLN A 417 -22.26 -0.09 -23.69
CA GLN A 417 -22.38 1.20 -24.41
C GLN A 417 -23.64 1.27 -25.29
N ILE A 418 -24.35 0.16 -25.47
CA ILE A 418 -25.55 0.05 -26.31
C ILE A 418 -26.83 0.20 -25.45
N LEU A 419 -26.73 0.17 -24.16
CA LEU A 419 -27.80 0.40 -23.16
C LEU A 419 -27.66 1.77 -22.52
#